data_59902753a1a49308f6d3fda8adc9b0b4
#
_entry.id   59902753a1a49308f6d3fda8adc9b0b4
#
_cell.length_a   1.000
_cell.length_b   1.000
_cell.length_c   1.000
_cell.angle_alpha   90.00
_cell.angle_beta   90.00
_cell.angle_gamma   90.00
#
_symmetry.space_group_name_H-M   'P 1'
#
loop_
_entity.id
_entity.type
_entity.pdbx_description
1 polymer ?
#
loop_
_entity_poly.entity_id
_entity_poly.type
_entity_poly.pdbx_seq_one_letter_code
_entity_poly.pdbx_strand_id
1 'polypeptide(L)'
;MPAKSKSGRASVKKVAKTTARARRKPRVETRITVTFRHVAPSPALTQYAERKLGRVAKFLRREAEAHLILSVDKYRQCGEVTVKSGRFMISAQEEDKDLYSVIDLLAAKVQRQVKKHLEKLEARKVRAPSAVEVLSQTLEETGEAEDAEPATGGQEH
;
A
#
# COMPACT_ATOMS: atom_id res chain seq x y z
N MET A 1 -74.55 -14.75 13.79
CA MET A 1 -73.30 -15.21 14.49
C MET A 1 -72.19 -14.23 14.15
N PRO A 2 -71.69 -13.51 15.11
CA PRO A 2 -70.64 -12.57 14.82
C PRO A 2 -69.32 -13.32 14.56
N ALA A 3 -68.76 -13.13 13.40
CA ALA A 3 -67.44 -13.57 13.12
C ALA A 3 -66.46 -12.77 13.96
N LYS A 4 -65.82 -13.39 14.88
CA LYS A 4 -64.70 -12.76 15.59
C LYS A 4 -63.53 -12.65 14.65
N SER A 5 -63.39 -11.48 14.08
CA SER A 5 -62.15 -11.11 13.41
C SER A 5 -61.08 -10.96 14.48
N LYS A 6 -60.27 -11.93 14.68
CA LYS A 6 -59.02 -11.78 15.40
C LYS A 6 -58.09 -11.01 14.46
N SER A 7 -58.06 -9.72 14.57
CA SER A 7 -56.99 -8.92 14.03
C SER A 7 -55.72 -9.28 14.81
N GLY A 8 -55.05 -10.26 14.34
CA GLY A 8 -53.71 -10.57 14.78
C GLY A 8 -52.83 -9.37 14.45
N ARG A 9 -52.67 -8.48 15.41
CA ARG A 9 -51.57 -7.51 15.34
C ARG A 9 -50.31 -8.27 15.41
N ALA A 10 -49.85 -8.71 14.27
CA ALA A 10 -48.46 -9.02 14.10
C ALA A 10 -47.69 -7.71 14.29
N SER A 11 -47.33 -7.43 15.53
CA SER A 11 -46.36 -6.43 15.84
C SER A 11 -45.04 -6.88 15.24
N VAL A 12 -44.86 -6.60 13.98
CA VAL A 12 -43.56 -6.70 13.35
C VAL A 12 -42.74 -5.62 14.01
N LYS A 13 -42.13 -5.95 15.12
CA LYS A 13 -40.99 -5.19 15.59
C LYS A 13 -39.95 -5.29 14.50
N LYS A 14 -39.98 -4.31 13.59
CA LYS A 14 -38.81 -4.01 12.79
C LYS A 14 -37.70 -3.74 13.78
N VAL A 15 -36.96 -4.76 14.12
CA VAL A 15 -35.66 -4.59 14.67
C VAL A 15 -34.88 -3.90 13.56
N ALA A 16 -34.82 -2.59 13.64
CA ALA A 16 -33.87 -1.84 12.88
C ALA A 16 -32.52 -2.44 13.29
N LYS A 17 -32.04 -3.39 12.52
CA LYS A 17 -30.65 -3.74 12.53
C LYS A 17 -29.96 -2.45 12.13
N THR A 18 -29.58 -1.68 13.11
CA THR A 18 -28.53 -0.70 12.98
C THR A 18 -27.33 -1.53 12.62
N THR A 19 -27.22 -1.83 11.34
CA THR A 19 -26.00 -2.32 10.78
C THR A 19 -25.00 -1.23 11.11
N ALA A 20 -24.27 -1.43 12.19
CA ALA A 20 -23.08 -0.70 12.44
C ALA A 20 -22.34 -0.77 11.11
N ARG A 21 -22.37 0.35 10.40
CA ARG A 21 -21.69 0.52 9.14
C ARG A 21 -20.24 0.35 9.49
N ALA A 22 -19.78 -0.90 9.49
CA ALA A 22 -18.41 -1.22 9.66
C ALA A 22 -17.69 -0.26 8.72
N ARG A 23 -16.85 0.60 9.25
CA ARG A 23 -16.04 1.52 8.47
C ARG A 23 -15.30 0.63 7.50
N ARG A 24 -15.89 0.44 6.32
CA ARG A 24 -15.22 -0.24 5.23
C ARG A 24 -13.95 0.57 5.04
N LYS A 25 -12.83 -0.05 5.38
CA LYS A 25 -11.54 0.49 5.03
C LYS A 25 -11.66 0.91 3.57
N PRO A 26 -11.25 2.11 3.20
CA PRO A 26 -11.35 2.54 1.82
C PRO A 26 -10.81 1.42 0.95
N ARG A 27 -11.64 0.94 0.04
CA ARG A 27 -11.25 -0.11 -0.88
C ARG A 27 -10.20 0.54 -1.78
N VAL A 28 -8.95 0.23 -1.49
CA VAL A 28 -7.84 0.73 -2.30
C VAL A 28 -8.04 0.16 -3.69
N GLU A 29 -8.37 1.02 -4.62
CA GLU A 29 -8.51 0.62 -6.01
C GLU A 29 -7.13 0.30 -6.56
N THR A 30 -6.96 -0.93 -6.96
CA THR A 30 -5.74 -1.38 -7.63
C THR A 30 -6.05 -1.61 -9.08
N ARG A 31 -5.40 -0.85 -9.93
CA ARG A 31 -5.47 -1.04 -11.37
C ARG A 31 -4.36 -1.99 -11.78
N ILE A 32 -4.75 -3.13 -12.35
CA ILE A 32 -3.82 -4.15 -12.83
C ILE A 32 -3.91 -4.20 -14.34
N THR A 33 -2.78 -4.01 -15.01
CA THR A 33 -2.66 -4.11 -16.45
C THR A 33 -1.73 -5.26 -16.78
N VAL A 34 -2.19 -6.18 -17.61
CA VAL A 34 -1.40 -7.33 -18.08
C VAL A 34 -1.07 -7.15 -19.55
N THR A 35 0.18 -7.21 -19.89
CA THR A 35 0.70 -7.14 -21.24
C THR A 35 1.35 -8.46 -21.62
N PHE A 36 1.01 -8.97 -22.81
CA PHE A 36 1.56 -10.21 -23.33
C PHE A 36 2.55 -9.89 -24.47
N ARG A 37 3.73 -10.49 -24.42
CA ARG A 37 4.76 -10.37 -25.45
C ARG A 37 5.14 -11.76 -25.94
N HIS A 38 5.14 -11.96 -27.24
CA HIS A 38 5.48 -13.23 -27.89
C HIS A 38 4.60 -14.42 -27.44
N VAL A 39 3.44 -14.13 -26.90
CA VAL A 39 2.45 -15.12 -26.48
C VAL A 39 1.05 -14.56 -26.70
N ALA A 40 0.12 -15.43 -27.06
CA ALA A 40 -1.27 -15.03 -27.23
C ALA A 40 -1.90 -14.56 -25.91
N PRO A 41 -2.68 -13.48 -25.91
CA PRO A 41 -3.40 -13.04 -24.73
C PRO A 41 -4.32 -14.14 -24.21
N SER A 42 -4.23 -14.45 -22.93
CA SER A 42 -5.08 -15.43 -22.28
C SER A 42 -5.91 -14.78 -21.17
N PRO A 43 -7.24 -14.80 -21.28
CA PRO A 43 -8.09 -14.27 -20.19
C PRO A 43 -7.90 -15.02 -18.89
N ALA A 44 -7.60 -16.31 -18.93
CA ALA A 44 -7.33 -17.12 -17.75
C ALA A 44 -6.08 -16.64 -16.99
N LEU A 45 -5.00 -16.33 -17.71
CA LEU A 45 -3.77 -15.77 -17.13
C LEU A 45 -4.01 -14.37 -16.56
N THR A 46 -4.79 -13.55 -17.26
CA THR A 46 -5.14 -12.20 -16.78
C THR A 46 -5.90 -12.28 -15.46
N GLN A 47 -6.94 -13.09 -15.39
CA GLN A 47 -7.71 -13.28 -14.14
C GLN A 47 -6.86 -13.85 -13.00
N TYR A 48 -5.98 -14.77 -13.32
CA TYR A 48 -5.07 -15.35 -12.33
C TYR A 48 -4.11 -14.30 -11.78
N ALA A 49 -3.52 -13.50 -12.65
CA ALA A 49 -2.64 -12.40 -12.28
C ALA A 49 -3.36 -11.35 -11.44
N GLU A 50 -4.55 -10.93 -11.84
CA GLU A 50 -5.38 -9.99 -11.09
C GLU A 50 -5.70 -10.51 -9.67
N ARG A 51 -6.02 -11.79 -9.55
CA ARG A 51 -6.29 -12.42 -8.26
C ARG A 51 -5.06 -12.43 -7.36
N LYS A 52 -3.90 -12.79 -7.90
CA LYS A 52 -2.65 -12.89 -7.14
C LYS A 52 -2.11 -11.51 -6.76
N LEU A 53 -2.03 -10.60 -7.70
CA LEU A 53 -1.57 -9.22 -7.48
C LEU A 53 -2.56 -8.42 -6.63
N GLY A 54 -3.85 -8.67 -6.77
CA GLY A 54 -4.88 -8.05 -5.94
C GLY A 54 -4.73 -8.36 -4.45
N ARG A 55 -4.20 -9.53 -4.10
CA ARG A 55 -3.87 -9.86 -2.70
C ARG A 55 -2.72 -9.02 -2.17
N VAL A 56 -1.72 -8.78 -3.01
CA VAL A 56 -0.57 -7.92 -2.66
C VAL A 56 -1.02 -6.48 -2.46
N ALA A 57 -1.92 -6.01 -3.30
CA ALA A 57 -2.46 -4.66 -3.22
C ALA A 57 -3.22 -4.36 -1.92
N LYS A 58 -3.76 -5.39 -1.25
CA LYS A 58 -4.40 -5.23 0.06
C LYS A 58 -3.45 -4.74 1.15
N PHE A 59 -2.16 -4.96 1.00
CA PHE A 59 -1.15 -4.45 1.92
C PHE A 59 -0.82 -2.98 1.66
N LEU A 60 -1.12 -2.48 0.47
CA LEU A 60 -0.94 -1.09 0.12
C LEU A 60 -2.11 -0.26 0.66
N ARG A 61 -1.82 0.82 1.34
CA ARG A 61 -2.83 1.69 1.97
C ARG A 61 -3.34 2.78 1.03
N ARG A 62 -2.83 2.82 -0.18
CA ARG A 62 -3.14 3.83 -1.20
C ARG A 62 -3.42 3.15 -2.53
N GLU A 63 -4.02 3.89 -3.44
CA GLU A 63 -4.20 3.44 -4.82
C GLU A 63 -2.87 2.93 -5.39
N ALA A 64 -2.95 1.82 -6.07
CA ALA A 64 -1.81 1.18 -6.66
C ALA A 64 -2.08 0.82 -8.13
N GLU A 65 -1.06 1.00 -8.94
CA GLU A 65 -1.03 0.53 -10.31
C GLU A 65 -0.02 -0.62 -10.40
N ALA A 66 -0.45 -1.73 -10.92
CA ALA A 66 0.40 -2.88 -11.18
C ALA A 66 0.44 -3.15 -12.69
N HIS A 67 1.62 -3.10 -13.23
CA HIS A 67 1.90 -3.47 -14.62
C HIS A 67 2.60 -4.81 -14.63
N LEU A 68 1.98 -5.80 -15.25
CA LEU A 68 2.55 -7.13 -15.44
C LEU A 68 2.81 -7.36 -16.92
N ILE A 69 4.03 -7.70 -17.26
CA ILE A 69 4.45 -8.08 -18.60
C ILE A 69 4.80 -9.56 -18.57
N LEU A 70 4.12 -10.36 -19.36
CA LEU A 70 4.38 -11.78 -19.54
C LEU A 70 4.97 -12.00 -20.93
N SER A 71 6.09 -12.66 -21.01
CA SER A 71 6.76 -12.98 -22.26
C SER A 71 7.19 -14.45 -22.31
N VAL A 72 7.13 -15.00 -23.51
CA VAL A 72 7.64 -16.35 -23.75
C VAL A 72 8.78 -16.24 -24.76
N ASP A 73 9.95 -16.69 -24.38
CA ASP A 73 11.11 -16.75 -25.23
C ASP A 73 11.62 -18.18 -25.30
N LYS A 74 11.45 -18.81 -26.45
CA LYS A 74 11.80 -20.20 -26.73
C LYS A 74 11.25 -21.17 -25.68
N TYR A 75 12.06 -21.56 -24.71
CA TYR A 75 11.70 -22.50 -23.63
C TYR A 75 11.49 -21.82 -22.27
N ARG A 76 11.68 -20.50 -22.18
CA ARG A 76 11.63 -19.74 -20.96
C ARG A 76 10.40 -18.84 -20.96
N GLN A 77 9.69 -18.88 -19.87
CA GLN A 77 8.58 -18.00 -19.63
C GLN A 77 9.00 -16.96 -18.61
N CYS A 78 9.05 -15.72 -19.03
CA CYS A 78 9.52 -14.61 -18.21
C CYS A 78 8.35 -13.71 -17.83
N GLY A 79 8.43 -13.16 -16.64
CA GLY A 79 7.49 -12.16 -16.18
C GLY A 79 8.19 -10.99 -15.55
N GLU A 80 7.69 -9.82 -15.81
CA GLU A 80 8.12 -8.59 -15.16
C GLU A 80 6.88 -7.90 -14.59
N VAL A 81 6.95 -7.52 -13.33
CA VAL A 81 5.88 -6.76 -12.68
C VAL A 81 6.45 -5.47 -12.10
N THR A 82 5.76 -4.38 -12.35
CA THR A 82 6.03 -3.09 -11.74
C THR A 82 4.79 -2.65 -10.98
N VAL A 83 4.93 -2.43 -9.69
CA VAL A 83 3.87 -1.92 -8.82
C VAL A 83 4.23 -0.53 -8.35
N LYS A 84 3.34 0.42 -8.62
CA LYS A 84 3.48 1.81 -8.25
C LYS A 84 2.35 2.21 -7.31
N SER A 85 2.69 2.81 -6.19
CA SER A 85 1.72 3.32 -5.22
C SER A 85 2.22 4.61 -4.59
N GLY A 86 1.67 5.74 -5.02
CA GLY A 86 2.15 7.06 -4.61
C GLY A 86 3.60 7.29 -5.03
N ARG A 87 4.48 7.51 -4.05
CA ARG A 87 5.94 7.70 -4.29
C ARG A 87 6.73 6.39 -4.31
N PHE A 88 6.07 5.30 -4.07
CA PHE A 88 6.66 4.00 -3.92
C PHE A 88 6.54 3.22 -5.22
N MET A 89 7.65 2.66 -5.69
CA MET A 89 7.70 1.82 -6.87
C MET A 89 8.53 0.57 -6.59
N ILE A 90 7.98 -0.57 -6.91
CA ILE A 90 8.64 -1.86 -6.86
C ILE A 90 8.62 -2.48 -8.25
N SER A 91 9.74 -3.04 -8.65
CA SER A 91 9.82 -3.92 -9.81
C SER A 91 10.38 -5.27 -9.42
N ALA A 92 9.89 -6.31 -10.07
CA ALA A 92 10.36 -7.68 -9.89
C ALA A 92 10.31 -8.40 -11.22
N GLN A 93 11.29 -9.26 -11.45
CA GLN A 93 11.38 -10.13 -12.60
C GLN A 93 11.58 -11.56 -12.12
N GLU A 94 10.91 -12.48 -12.77
CA GLU A 94 11.03 -13.91 -12.53
C GLU A 94 10.88 -14.69 -13.84
N GLU A 95 11.46 -15.86 -13.86
CA GLU A 95 11.50 -16.76 -14.97
C GLU A 95 11.20 -18.18 -14.50
N ASP A 96 10.33 -18.88 -15.22
CA ASP A 96 10.02 -20.28 -14.94
C ASP A 96 9.58 -21.00 -16.22
N LYS A 97 9.27 -22.26 -16.11
CA LYS A 97 8.75 -23.10 -17.19
C LYS A 97 7.27 -22.87 -17.49
N ASP A 98 6.54 -22.26 -16.56
CA ASP A 98 5.11 -22.02 -16.66
C ASP A 98 4.74 -20.60 -16.25
N LEU A 99 3.88 -19.94 -17.04
CA LEU A 99 3.42 -18.58 -16.75
C LEU A 99 2.63 -18.46 -15.44
N TYR A 100 1.90 -19.48 -15.05
CA TYR A 100 1.22 -19.49 -13.74
C TYR A 100 2.22 -19.47 -12.60
N SER A 101 3.27 -20.27 -12.70
CA SER A 101 4.37 -20.26 -11.72
C SER A 101 5.10 -18.93 -11.69
N VAL A 102 5.36 -18.33 -12.83
CA VAL A 102 5.96 -16.99 -12.94
C VAL A 102 5.12 -15.96 -12.19
N ILE A 103 3.80 -15.97 -12.36
CA ILE A 103 2.90 -15.06 -11.66
C ILE A 103 2.95 -15.27 -10.15
N ASP A 104 2.99 -16.52 -9.70
CA ASP A 104 3.09 -16.84 -8.28
C ASP A 104 4.41 -16.35 -7.66
N LEU A 105 5.52 -16.57 -8.35
CA LEU A 105 6.84 -16.10 -7.91
C LEU A 105 6.91 -14.57 -7.86
N LEU A 106 6.38 -13.91 -8.88
CA LEU A 106 6.31 -12.45 -8.92
C LEU A 106 5.46 -11.89 -7.78
N ALA A 107 4.28 -12.45 -7.55
CA ALA A 107 3.41 -12.04 -6.47
C ALA A 107 4.06 -12.21 -5.09
N ALA A 108 4.73 -13.33 -4.86
CA ALA A 108 5.47 -13.57 -3.63
C ALA A 108 6.62 -12.59 -3.43
N LYS A 109 7.37 -12.32 -4.49
CA LYS A 109 8.52 -11.39 -4.46
C LYS A 109 8.05 -9.95 -4.18
N VAL A 110 7.03 -9.50 -4.88
CA VAL A 110 6.43 -8.17 -4.65
C VAL A 110 5.86 -8.07 -3.24
N GLN A 111 5.17 -9.09 -2.76
CA GLN A 111 4.63 -9.12 -1.40
C GLN A 111 5.72 -8.94 -0.34
N ARG A 112 6.84 -9.61 -0.48
CA ARG A 112 7.98 -9.46 0.44
C ARG A 112 8.55 -8.04 0.40
N GLN A 113 8.71 -7.48 -0.79
CA GLN A 113 9.23 -6.12 -0.96
C GLN A 113 8.28 -5.06 -0.37
N VAL A 114 6.97 -5.23 -0.58
CA VAL A 114 5.94 -4.36 0.00
C VAL A 114 5.99 -4.41 1.53
N LYS A 115 6.01 -5.60 2.12
CA LYS A 115 6.12 -5.76 3.59
C LYS A 115 7.36 -5.08 4.14
N LYS A 116 8.52 -5.35 3.54
CA LYS A 116 9.78 -4.74 3.95
C LYS A 116 9.76 -3.21 3.87
N HIS A 117 9.09 -2.67 2.85
CA HIS A 117 8.95 -1.23 2.71
C HIS A 117 8.03 -0.64 3.79
N LEU A 118 6.91 -1.29 4.08
CA LEU A 118 5.99 -0.86 5.14
C LEU A 118 6.66 -0.89 6.51
N GLU A 119 7.42 -1.93 6.82
CA GLU A 119 8.20 -2.04 8.06
C GLU A 119 9.21 -0.89 8.20
N LYS A 120 9.90 -0.54 7.11
CA LYS A 120 10.81 0.62 7.11
C LYS A 120 10.09 1.95 7.34
N LEU A 121 8.89 2.11 6.79
CA LEU A 121 8.09 3.32 6.98
C LEU A 121 7.59 3.43 8.43
N GLU A 122 7.20 2.31 9.02
CA GLU A 122 6.77 2.26 10.42
C GLU A 122 7.94 2.53 11.36
N ALA A 123 9.09 1.93 11.12
CA ALA A 123 10.31 2.20 11.87
C ALA A 123 10.75 3.67 11.81
N ARG A 124 10.58 4.33 10.65
CA ARG A 124 10.85 5.77 10.52
C ARG A 124 9.88 6.62 11.31
N LYS A 125 8.59 6.25 11.38
CA LYS A 125 7.59 6.97 12.16
C LYS A 125 7.89 6.89 13.67
N VAL A 126 8.37 5.73 14.12
CA VAL A 126 8.76 5.53 15.53
C VAL A 126 10.05 6.30 15.85
N ARG A 127 10.97 6.44 14.90
CA ARG A 127 12.23 7.17 15.07
C ARG A 127 12.16 8.67 14.80
N ALA A 128 11.10 9.14 14.16
CA ALA A 128 10.91 10.56 13.96
C ALA A 128 10.71 11.22 15.34
N PRO A 129 11.63 12.12 15.79
CA PRO A 129 11.44 12.84 17.03
C PRO A 129 10.12 13.58 16.97
N SER A 130 9.38 13.57 18.05
CA SER A 130 8.14 14.33 18.13
C SER A 130 8.44 15.80 17.87
N ALA A 131 7.49 16.54 17.30
CA ALA A 131 7.67 17.96 17.03
C ALA A 131 8.08 18.75 18.31
N VAL A 132 7.72 18.24 19.46
CA VAL A 132 8.11 18.78 20.78
C VAL A 132 9.60 18.56 21.05
N GLU A 133 10.14 17.42 20.66
CA GLU A 133 11.54 17.06 20.89
C GLU A 133 12.49 17.84 19.94
N VAL A 134 12.02 18.11 18.73
CA VAL A 134 12.75 18.99 17.78
C VAL A 134 12.78 20.42 18.29
N LEU A 135 11.68 20.92 18.85
CA LEU A 135 11.59 22.25 19.42
C LEU A 135 12.50 22.42 20.67
N SER A 136 12.58 21.40 21.53
CA SER A 136 13.46 21.44 22.70
C SER A 136 14.94 21.44 22.32
N GLN A 137 15.34 20.66 21.33
CA GLN A 137 16.72 20.66 20.81
C GLN A 137 17.10 21.99 20.15
N THR A 138 16.17 22.62 19.45
CA THR A 138 16.44 23.94 18.82
C THR A 138 16.56 25.05 19.87
N LEU A 139 15.88 24.93 21.01
CA LEU A 139 15.98 25.90 22.07
C LEU A 139 17.27 25.74 22.94
N GLU A 140 17.82 24.53 23.00
CA GLU A 140 19.10 24.29 23.65
C GLU A 140 20.30 24.74 22.82
N GLU A 141 20.19 24.67 21.49
CA GLU A 141 21.25 25.09 20.57
C GLU A 141 21.38 26.62 20.41
N THR A 142 20.33 27.38 20.73
CA THR A 142 20.34 28.85 20.65
C THR A 142 20.78 29.50 21.96
N GLY A 143 21.03 28.73 23.01
CA GLY A 143 21.42 29.25 24.33
C GLY A 143 22.91 29.49 24.55
N GLU A 144 23.79 29.09 23.64
CA GLU A 144 25.26 29.22 23.84
C GLU A 144 25.98 30.13 22.82
N ALA A 145 25.30 31.10 22.28
CA ALA A 145 25.93 32.07 21.42
C ALA A 145 25.87 33.50 21.99
N GLU A 146 26.31 33.66 23.23
CA GLU A 146 26.58 34.99 23.79
C GLU A 146 27.79 34.93 24.69
N ASP A 147 28.95 35.04 24.12
CA ASP A 147 30.11 35.74 24.66
C ASP A 147 31.18 35.82 23.56
N ALA A 148 30.91 36.56 22.53
CA ALA A 148 31.96 37.11 21.71
C ALA A 148 32.11 38.60 22.10
N GLU A 149 32.95 38.87 23.05
CA GLU A 149 33.41 40.21 23.27
C GLU A 149 34.06 40.77 22.01
N PRO A 150 33.68 41.96 21.56
CA PRO A 150 34.44 42.61 20.54
C PRO A 150 35.78 43.05 21.12
N ALA A 151 36.83 42.39 20.74
CA ALA A 151 38.16 42.86 20.97
C ALA A 151 38.36 44.19 20.31
N THR A 152 38.24 45.24 21.04
CA THR A 152 38.68 46.60 20.66
C THR A 152 40.19 46.60 20.69
N GLY A 153 40.80 46.19 19.60
CA GLY A 153 42.18 46.44 19.34
C GLY A 153 42.33 47.86 18.81
N GLY A 154 42.48 48.82 19.68
CA GLY A 154 42.98 50.09 19.31
C GLY A 154 44.41 49.94 18.80
N GLN A 155 44.66 50.29 17.59
CA GLN A 155 46.00 50.50 17.07
C GLN A 155 46.11 51.92 16.61
N GLU A 156 46.75 52.68 17.43
CA GLU A 156 47.33 53.90 17.04
C GLU A 156 48.70 53.66 16.41
N HIS A 157 48.90 54.31 15.36
CA HIS A 157 50.07 54.64 14.54
C HIS A 157 50.02 54.08 13.15
#